data_12a6da64a5740b7680f52bf588457c11
#
_entry.id   12a6da64a5740b7680f52bf588457c11
#
_cell.length_a   1.000
_cell.length_b   1.000
_cell.length_c   1.000
_cell.angle_alpha   90.00
_cell.angle_beta   90.00
_cell.angle_gamma   90.00
#
_symmetry.space_group_name_H-M   'P 1'
#
loop_
_entity.id
_entity.type
_entity.pdbx_description
1 polymer ?
#
loop_
_entity_poly.entity_id
_entity_poly.type
_entity_poly.pdbx_seq_one_letter_code
_entity_poly.pdbx_strand_id
1 'polypeptide(L)'
;MSLRIESMANGISSRSWPKRRYPRYTLDRPLLAHLYCTESSALTYRGRCRELSEGGIGAALAEQLSPGEVVTLEFSPTLKVYGAVRYLRGFYHGFEFVLLRDRQREAIKRLCDSFAGRTHSARQQQS
;
A
#
# COMPACT_ATOMS: atom_id res chain seq x y z
N MET A 1 13.20 5.69 -21.46
CA MET A 1 13.28 5.14 -20.71
C MET A 1 13.43 4.88 -20.11
N SER A 2 13.05 5.21 -20.45
CA SER A 2 13.06 4.62 -19.49
C SER A 2 13.12 4.24 -18.85
N LEU A 3 12.90 4.44 -19.33
CA LEU A 3 12.98 3.69 -18.50
C LEU A 3 13.04 3.21 -18.06
N ARG A 4 12.98 3.32 -18.33
CA ARG A 4 13.06 2.41 -17.69
C ARG A 4 13.04 2.00 -17.16
N ILE A 5 12.78 2.31 -17.87
CA ILE A 5 12.77 1.56 -17.26
C ILE A 5 12.73 0.80 -17.09
N GLU A 6 12.75 0.70 -17.45
CA GLU A 6 12.76 -0.25 -17.03
C GLU A 6 12.85 -0.79 -16.66
N SER A 7 12.72 -0.55 -17.28
CA SER A 7 12.84 -1.31 -16.78
C SER A 7 12.70 -1.68 -16.51
N MET A 8 12.51 -1.53 -17.07
CA MET A 8 12.42 -2.12 -16.64
C MET A 8 12.40 -2.75 -16.38
N ALA A 9 12.29 -2.68 -16.84
CA ALA A 9 12.27 -3.44 -16.42
C ALA A 9 12.31 -4.14 -16.09
N ASN A 10 12.12 -4.28 -16.48
CA ASN A 10 12.10 -5.03 -15.94
C ASN A 10 11.84 -5.52 -15.46
N GLY A 11 11.50 -5.26 -15.84
CA GLY A 11 11.19 -5.79 -15.31
C GLY A 11 10.52 -6.09 -14.90
N ILE A 12 10.09 -6.12 -15.29
CA ILE A 12 9.60 -6.39 -14.98
C ILE A 12 9.14 -6.85 -14.41
N SER A 13 8.85 -6.81 -14.62
CA SER A 13 8.50 -7.19 -14.15
C SER A 13 8.28 -7.34 -13.48
N SER A 14 8.25 -7.15 -13.54
CA SER A 14 8.02 -7.23 -12.85
C SER A 14 8.00 -6.83 -12.20
N ARG A 15 7.90 -6.24 -12.68
CA ARG A 15 7.78 -5.75 -12.09
C ARG A 15 7.44 -5.99 -11.12
N SER A 16 7.82 -6.33 -10.82
CA SER A 16 7.00 -6.88 -9.83
C SER A 16 7.14 -6.10 -8.62
N TRP A 17 6.12 -5.55 -8.30
CA TRP A 17 6.02 -4.76 -7.12
C TRP A 17 5.44 -5.55 -6.00
N PRO A 18 5.79 -5.19 -4.88
CA PRO A 18 7.09 -4.61 -4.62
C PRO A 18 8.07 -5.71 -4.60
N LYS A 19 9.28 -5.36 -4.87
CA LYS A 19 10.28 -6.33 -4.61
C LYS A 19 10.18 -6.72 -3.17
N ARG A 20 10.46 -7.95 -2.89
CA ARG A 20 10.27 -8.48 -1.57
C ARG A 20 11.36 -8.05 -0.63
N ARG A 21 11.51 -6.75 -0.55
CA ARG A 21 12.46 -6.15 0.34
C ARG A 21 11.99 -6.25 1.78
N TYR A 22 10.68 -6.21 1.95
CA TYR A 22 10.06 -6.25 3.27
C TYR A 22 9.08 -7.39 3.33
N PRO A 23 8.93 -8.01 4.52
CA PRO A 23 7.88 -9.01 4.70
C PRO A 23 6.50 -8.40 4.44
N ARG A 24 5.62 -9.22 3.92
CA ARG A 24 4.24 -8.86 3.68
C ARG A 24 3.35 -9.58 4.64
N TYR A 25 2.36 -8.87 5.14
CA TYR A 25 1.42 -9.41 6.11
C TYR A 25 0.03 -9.35 5.53
N THR A 26 -0.72 -10.43 5.68
CA THR A 26 -2.11 -10.49 5.24
C THR A 26 -2.99 -9.95 6.35
N LEU A 27 -3.94 -9.11 5.98
CA LEU A 27 -4.86 -8.53 6.93
C LEU A 27 -6.14 -8.19 6.18
N ASP A 28 -7.11 -7.64 6.90
CA ASP A 28 -8.36 -7.20 6.30
C ASP A 28 -8.89 -6.07 7.16
N ARG A 29 -8.60 -4.83 6.77
CA ARG A 29 -9.05 -3.68 7.54
C ARG A 29 -9.51 -2.58 6.61
N PRO A 30 -10.45 -1.75 7.07
CA PRO A 30 -10.93 -0.65 6.25
C PRO A 30 -9.84 0.34 5.91
N LEU A 31 -9.97 0.96 4.76
CA LEU A 31 -9.03 1.94 4.26
C LEU A 31 -9.79 2.97 3.46
N LEU A 32 -9.35 4.21 3.54
CA LEU A 32 -9.84 5.26 2.66
C LEU A 32 -8.69 5.73 1.78
N ALA A 33 -9.00 5.99 0.51
CA ALA A 33 -8.03 6.55 -0.42
C ALA A 33 -8.59 7.87 -0.92
N HIS A 34 -7.83 8.94 -0.75
CA HIS A 34 -8.25 10.29 -1.15
C HIS A 34 -7.41 10.74 -2.33
N LEU A 35 -8.08 11.01 -3.44
CA LEU A 35 -7.46 11.55 -4.63
C LEU A 35 -7.82 13.04 -4.70
N TYR A 36 -6.83 13.89 -4.52
CA TYR A 36 -7.06 15.34 -4.49
C TYR A 36 -7.08 15.88 -5.91
N CYS A 37 -8.22 16.45 -6.29
CA CYS A 37 -8.38 17.08 -7.60
C CYS A 37 -7.94 18.53 -7.57
N THR A 38 -8.14 19.18 -6.43
CA THR A 38 -7.67 20.54 -6.15
C THR A 38 -7.29 20.60 -4.68
N GLU A 39 -6.83 21.77 -4.23
CA GLU A 39 -6.48 21.94 -2.82
C GLU A 39 -7.65 21.71 -1.88
N SER A 40 -8.86 21.99 -2.36
CA SER A 40 -10.04 21.92 -1.49
C SER A 40 -11.01 20.82 -1.90
N SER A 41 -10.68 20.00 -2.88
CA SER A 41 -11.58 19.01 -3.41
C SER A 41 -10.87 17.68 -3.57
N ALA A 42 -11.46 16.63 -3.02
CA ALA A 42 -10.91 15.30 -3.11
C ALA A 42 -12.02 14.31 -3.39
N LEU A 43 -11.68 13.27 -4.17
CA LEU A 43 -12.53 12.11 -4.32
C LEU A 43 -12.06 11.08 -3.30
N THR A 44 -12.99 10.54 -2.54
CA THR A 44 -12.66 9.58 -1.51
C THR A 44 -13.23 8.23 -1.89
N TYR A 45 -12.39 7.21 -1.89
CA TYR A 45 -12.77 5.85 -2.23
C TYR A 45 -12.61 4.97 -1.02
N ARG A 46 -13.64 4.19 -0.74
CA ARG A 46 -13.58 3.20 0.33
C ARG A 46 -12.89 1.96 -0.18
N GLY A 47 -12.18 1.30 0.71
CA GLY A 47 -11.54 0.07 0.35
C GLY A 47 -11.17 -0.75 1.56
N ARG A 48 -10.51 -1.86 1.28
CA ARG A 48 -10.02 -2.76 2.31
C ARG A 48 -8.57 -3.08 2.03
N CYS A 49 -7.74 -2.86 3.04
CA CYS A 49 -6.33 -3.20 2.96
C CYS A 49 -6.21 -4.70 3.19
N ARG A 50 -5.63 -5.40 2.23
CA ARG A 50 -5.51 -6.85 2.27
C ARG A 50 -4.09 -7.32 2.47
N GLU A 51 -3.12 -6.47 2.16
CA GLU A 51 -1.71 -6.77 2.38
C GLU A 51 -1.02 -5.51 2.86
N LEU A 52 -0.02 -5.69 3.74
CA LEU A 52 0.74 -4.59 4.28
C LEU A 52 2.20 -4.98 4.38
N SER A 53 3.07 -4.06 4.01
CA SER A 53 4.50 -4.17 4.25
C SER A 53 5.02 -2.79 4.59
N GLU A 54 6.31 -2.70 4.94
CA GLU A 54 6.89 -1.39 5.21
C GLU A 54 7.02 -0.55 3.95
N GLY A 55 6.96 -1.17 2.78
CA GLY A 55 7.11 -0.45 1.51
C GLY A 55 5.81 -0.12 0.81
N GLY A 56 4.69 -0.71 1.21
CA GLY A 56 3.44 -0.45 0.52
C GLY A 56 2.31 -1.34 0.98
N ILE A 57 1.19 -1.25 0.26
CA ILE A 57 0.02 -2.06 0.59
C ILE A 57 -0.61 -2.61 -0.68
N GLY A 58 -1.41 -3.65 -0.48
CA GLY A 58 -2.37 -4.12 -1.47
C GLY A 58 -3.76 -3.89 -0.95
N ALA A 59 -4.62 -3.30 -1.75
CA ALA A 59 -5.96 -2.94 -1.29
C ALA A 59 -6.97 -3.03 -2.42
N ALA A 60 -8.16 -3.50 -2.08
CA ALA A 60 -9.29 -3.46 -2.99
C ALA A 60 -10.05 -2.16 -2.73
N LEU A 61 -10.31 -1.41 -3.78
CA LEU A 61 -11.03 -0.15 -3.69
C LEU A 61 -12.34 -0.24 -4.43
N ALA A 62 -13.26 0.67 -4.10
CA ALA A 62 -14.56 0.73 -4.76
C ALA A 62 -14.44 1.17 -6.22
N GLU A 63 -13.36 1.86 -6.57
CA GLU A 63 -13.14 2.37 -7.93
C GLU A 63 -11.74 2.00 -8.38
N GLN A 64 -11.53 2.02 -9.69
CA GLN A 64 -10.20 1.81 -10.25
C GLN A 64 -9.48 3.13 -10.39
N LEU A 65 -8.26 3.17 -9.88
CA LEU A 65 -7.36 4.29 -10.09
C LEU A 65 -6.42 3.94 -11.22
N SER A 66 -5.71 4.92 -11.73
CA SER A 66 -4.76 4.69 -12.80
C SER A 66 -3.38 4.43 -12.25
N PRO A 67 -2.60 3.54 -12.89
CA PRO A 67 -1.20 3.36 -12.46
C PRO A 67 -0.47 4.69 -12.48
N GLY A 68 0.32 4.92 -11.44
CA GLY A 68 1.07 6.16 -11.29
C GLY A 68 0.36 7.23 -10.50
N GLU A 69 -0.96 7.12 -10.30
CA GLU A 69 -1.65 8.10 -9.48
C GLU A 69 -1.20 8.02 -8.03
N VAL A 70 -1.10 9.19 -7.40
CA VAL A 70 -0.72 9.29 -5.99
C VAL A 70 -1.95 9.71 -5.21
N VAL A 71 -2.23 8.96 -4.15
CA VAL A 71 -3.38 9.21 -3.29
C VAL A 71 -2.92 9.29 -1.85
N THR A 72 -3.75 9.85 -0.99
CA THR A 72 -3.54 9.77 0.44
C THR A 72 -4.26 8.54 0.95
N LEU A 73 -3.51 7.62 1.52
CA LEU A 73 -4.06 6.41 2.11
C LEU A 73 -4.29 6.68 3.59
N GLU A 74 -5.53 6.54 4.01
CA GLU A 74 -5.89 6.79 5.41
C GLU A 74 -6.21 5.47 6.09
N PHE A 75 -5.32 5.05 6.97
CA PHE A 75 -5.51 3.84 7.78
C PHE A 75 -6.32 4.14 9.04
N SER A 76 -6.17 5.34 9.57
CA SER A 76 -6.87 5.82 10.74
C SER A 76 -6.82 7.35 10.69
N PRO A 77 -7.59 8.04 11.53
CA PRO A 77 -7.51 9.50 11.53
C PRO A 77 -6.09 10.03 11.81
N THR A 78 -5.26 9.24 12.47
CA THR A 78 -3.91 9.69 12.82
C THR A 78 -2.82 9.10 11.94
N LEU A 79 -3.15 8.21 11.00
CA LEU A 79 -2.15 7.62 10.12
C LEU A 79 -2.60 7.74 8.68
N LYS A 80 -2.05 8.72 8.00
CA LYS A 80 -2.30 8.99 6.58
C LYS A 80 -0.96 9.10 5.90
N VAL A 81 -0.81 8.42 4.78
CA VAL A 81 0.44 8.42 4.03
C VAL A 81 0.14 8.50 2.55
N TYR A 82 1.08 8.97 1.76
CA TYR A 82 0.94 8.97 0.31
C TYR A 82 1.29 7.61 -0.25
N GLY A 83 0.47 7.14 -1.19
CA GLY A 83 0.75 5.92 -1.91
C GLY A 83 0.59 6.15 -3.40
N ALA A 84 1.49 5.59 -4.18
CA ALA A 84 1.41 5.64 -5.64
C ALA A 84 0.96 4.28 -6.15
N VAL A 85 0.01 4.29 -7.09
CA VAL A 85 -0.46 3.05 -7.70
C VAL A 85 0.65 2.51 -8.58
N ARG A 86 1.11 1.29 -8.29
CA ARG A 86 2.16 0.65 -9.07
C ARG A 86 1.63 -0.46 -9.95
N TYR A 87 0.59 -1.15 -9.51
CA TYR A 87 -0.08 -2.08 -10.40
C TYR A 87 -1.56 -2.15 -10.04
N LEU A 88 -2.33 -2.68 -10.97
CA LEU A 88 -3.78 -2.75 -10.86
C LEU A 88 -4.24 -4.09 -11.44
N ARG A 89 -5.07 -4.77 -10.70
CA ARG A 89 -5.71 -6.00 -11.17
C ARG A 89 -7.17 -5.94 -10.77
N GLY A 90 -8.04 -5.59 -11.74
CA GLY A 90 -9.42 -5.32 -11.42
C GLY A 90 -9.51 -4.14 -10.48
N PHE A 91 -10.13 -4.33 -9.33
CA PHE A 91 -10.24 -3.29 -8.31
C PHE A 91 -9.18 -3.43 -7.23
N TYR A 92 -8.27 -4.37 -7.37
CA TYR A 92 -7.18 -4.55 -6.44
C TYR A 92 -5.98 -3.72 -6.90
N HIS A 93 -5.48 -2.90 -5.98
CA HIS A 93 -4.41 -1.95 -6.26
C HIS A 93 -3.18 -2.28 -5.44
N GLY A 94 -2.02 -2.25 -6.08
CA GLY A 94 -0.76 -2.30 -5.37
C GLY A 94 -0.23 -0.88 -5.25
N PHE A 95 -0.07 -0.41 -4.01
CA PHE A 95 0.44 0.93 -3.72
C PHE A 95 1.83 0.83 -3.12
N GLU A 96 2.71 1.69 -3.59
CA GLU A 96 4.00 1.91 -2.97
C GLU A 96 3.91 3.18 -2.15
N PHE A 97 4.36 3.14 -0.89
CA PHE A 97 4.41 4.35 -0.09
C PHE A 97 5.46 5.29 -0.67
N VAL A 98 5.11 6.57 -0.75
CA VAL A 98 6.02 7.58 -1.29
C VAL A 98 6.07 8.75 -0.32
N LEU A 99 7.20 9.44 -0.30
CA LEU A 99 7.36 10.68 0.48
C LEU A 99 7.06 10.46 1.97
N LEU A 100 7.45 9.31 2.51
CA LEU A 100 7.21 9.03 3.92
C LEU A 100 8.09 9.90 4.80
N ARG A 101 7.47 10.48 5.82
CA ARG A 101 8.19 11.16 6.88
C ARG A 101 8.59 10.13 7.93
N ASP A 102 9.57 10.48 8.73
CA ASP A 102 10.09 9.54 9.74
C ASP A 102 8.99 9.04 10.67
N ARG A 103 8.12 9.92 11.12
CA ARG A 103 7.00 9.56 11.96
C ARG A 103 6.08 8.54 11.32
N GLN A 104 5.80 8.77 10.02
CA GLN A 104 4.94 7.86 9.27
C GLN A 104 5.61 6.51 9.10
N ARG A 105 6.90 6.53 8.80
CA ARG A 105 7.66 5.29 8.63
C ARG A 105 7.66 4.47 9.91
N GLU A 106 7.84 5.12 11.04
CA GLU A 106 7.82 4.43 12.31
C GLU A 106 6.45 3.87 12.64
N ALA A 107 5.40 4.64 12.33
CA ALA A 107 4.03 4.18 12.58
C ALA A 107 3.72 2.95 11.73
N ILE A 108 4.14 2.96 10.47
CA ILE A 108 3.93 1.81 9.59
C ILE A 108 4.71 0.61 10.11
N LYS A 109 5.93 0.83 10.54
CA LYS A 109 6.74 -0.26 11.07
C LYS A 109 6.08 -0.88 12.29
N ARG A 110 5.58 -0.06 13.22
CA ARG A 110 4.88 -0.57 14.38
C ARG A 110 3.63 -1.35 13.99
N LEU A 111 2.92 -0.85 12.98
CA LEU A 111 1.74 -1.54 12.50
C LEU A 111 2.12 -2.92 11.93
N CYS A 112 3.17 -2.98 11.13
CA CYS A 112 3.65 -4.25 10.59
C CYS A 112 4.07 -5.20 11.71
N ASP A 113 4.77 -4.68 12.71
CA ASP A 113 5.22 -5.49 13.83
C ASP A 113 4.05 -6.09 14.58
N SER A 114 2.95 -5.35 14.71
CA SER A 114 1.78 -5.86 15.41
C SER A 114 1.15 -7.03 14.66
N PHE A 115 1.15 -6.99 13.33
CA PHE A 115 0.63 -8.11 12.54
C PHE A 115 1.59 -9.29 12.53
N ALA A 116 2.88 -9.03 12.53
CA ALA A 116 3.87 -10.09 12.61
C ALA A 116 3.70 -10.88 13.89
N GLY A 117 3.49 -10.19 15.01
CA GLY A 117 3.26 -10.84 16.28
C GLY A 117 2.01 -11.70 16.27
N ARG A 118 0.93 -11.16 15.72
CA ARG A 118 -0.31 -11.92 15.64
C ARG A 118 -0.19 -13.14 14.75
N THR A 119 0.44 -12.97 13.60
CA THR A 119 0.63 -14.07 12.68
C THR A 119 1.44 -15.18 13.33
N HIS A 120 2.48 -14.79 14.03
CA HIS A 120 3.32 -15.77 14.72
C HIS A 120 2.53 -16.49 15.81
N SER A 121 1.75 -15.75 16.59
CA SER A 121 0.93 -16.34 17.63
C SER A 121 -0.09 -17.32 17.06
N ALA A 122 -0.71 -16.97 15.94
CA ALA A 122 -1.68 -17.85 15.31
C ALA A 122 -1.03 -19.15 14.85
N ARG A 123 0.17 -19.09 14.31
CA ARG A 123 0.87 -20.30 13.91
C ARG A 123 1.17 -21.19 15.10
N GLN A 124 1.57 -20.59 16.20
CA GLN A 124 1.87 -21.36 17.39
C GLN A 124 0.62 -22.05 17.91
N GLN A 125 -0.51 -21.39 17.84
CA GLN A 125 -1.76 -21.99 18.28
C GLN A 125 -2.18 -23.15 17.39
N GLN A 126 -1.86 -23.08 16.13
CA GLN A 126 -2.22 -24.14 15.20
C GLN A 126 -1.33 -25.35 15.30
N SER A 127 -0.14 -25.15 15.75
CA SER A 127 0.79 -26.27 15.88
C SER A 127 0.72 -26.88 17.27
#